data_09278a15d67d6e7171d30cb8bf43e9f6
#
_entry.id   09278a15d67d6e7171d30cb8bf43e9f6
#
_cell.length_a   1.000
_cell.length_b   1.000
_cell.length_c   1.000
_cell.angle_alpha   90.00
_cell.angle_beta   90.00
_cell.angle_gamma   90.00
#
_symmetry.space_group_name_H-M   'P 1'
#
loop_
_entity.id
_entity.type
_entity.pdbx_description
1 polymer ?
#
loop_
_entity_poly.entity_id
_entity_poly.type
_entity_poly.pdbx_seq_one_letter_code
_entity_poly.pdbx_strand_id
1 'polypeptide(L)'
;MKPTSSLLVLFFLLLAALPSPAQNSTHNFEVAKNLDIFNALYRELDLYYVDTLDAKKNIDNALAYMLEMLDPYTEYYPEEETSSLQELTTGKYAGIGTQIGYSEAHHRCIISKPYAGMPAAQAGLLPGDIILAIDSEDIQPLENPTEERIADYTEQVSGKLRGEAGITLELKIRRPEQNKVFTFKLVRRNILMPSVSLAAMVTDSIGYICLTQFIEGTSNEIRRALVELKQQGARSLILDLRDNPGGVMEEAVKTVNLFIPRGREVVSTRGKVKELNAVYKTQIDPQDPDIPLIILTNEHSASAAEITSGALQDYDRALIMGRRTYGKGLVQQSRELPYKALLKLTTAKYYIPSGRCVQAYEFRDGVPLHLPDSLSREFRTAAGRPVRGGGGVKPDVEIPADSLPNLLTYLANSTQLFDYCVRYRARHPHIAKPTEFRLTAEEYADFCLYMKQNNFSYDRQSLRLLETLRRMAAFEGYATEAQAELDALEKKLQHNADYDFQRWEPEIRRMVEAAIIENYYYDAGSEEYLLQTDKVVQQAIEMMHNRKLMHKLLSGEPDA
;
A
#
# COMPACT_ATOMS: atom_id res chain seq x y z
N MET A 1 -43.72 -67.16 13.43
CA MET A 1 -44.56 -66.12 12.80
C MET A 1 -43.78 -64.84 12.71
N LYS A 2 -43.77 -64.22 11.57
CA LYS A 2 -42.84 -63.25 10.99
C LYS A 2 -42.67 -61.90 11.73
N PRO A 3 -41.46 -61.32 11.72
CA PRO A 3 -41.29 -59.90 11.80
C PRO A 3 -40.58 -59.37 10.52
N THR A 4 -41.32 -59.10 9.46
CA THR A 4 -40.80 -58.56 8.18
C THR A 4 -41.28 -57.15 7.88
N SER A 5 -42.06 -56.51 8.74
CA SER A 5 -42.60 -55.16 8.49
C SER A 5 -41.78 -54.03 9.06
N SER A 6 -40.90 -54.24 10.05
CA SER A 6 -40.10 -53.16 10.69
C SER A 6 -38.84 -52.77 9.87
N LEU A 7 -38.33 -53.64 9.01
CA LEU A 7 -37.11 -53.36 8.23
C LEU A 7 -37.40 -52.46 7.02
N LEU A 8 -38.61 -52.51 6.46
CA LEU A 8 -39.01 -51.71 5.31
C LEU A 8 -39.25 -50.22 5.68
N VAL A 9 -39.71 -49.92 6.90
CA VAL A 9 -39.95 -48.56 7.39
C VAL A 9 -38.61 -47.86 7.71
N LEU A 10 -37.61 -48.59 8.18
CA LEU A 10 -36.29 -48.03 8.46
C LEU A 10 -35.53 -47.71 7.15
N PHE A 11 -35.73 -48.45 6.07
CA PHE A 11 -35.11 -48.21 4.78
C PHE A 11 -35.72 -46.98 4.05
N PHE A 12 -37.01 -46.68 4.26
CA PHE A 12 -37.68 -45.50 3.74
C PHE A 12 -37.32 -44.22 4.52
N LEU A 13 -36.98 -44.31 5.82
CA LEU A 13 -36.52 -43.18 6.64
C LEU A 13 -35.05 -42.81 6.37
N LEU A 14 -34.21 -43.75 5.91
CA LEU A 14 -32.83 -43.50 5.50
C LEU A 14 -32.71 -42.88 4.10
N LEU A 15 -33.70 -43.03 3.23
CA LEU A 15 -33.74 -42.40 1.91
C LEU A 15 -34.20 -40.93 1.97
N ALA A 16 -34.80 -40.48 3.07
CA ALA A 16 -35.24 -39.10 3.24
C ALA A 16 -34.11 -38.13 3.76
N ALA A 17 -32.91 -38.68 4.05
CA ALA A 17 -31.77 -37.90 4.57
C ALA A 17 -30.67 -37.60 3.51
N LEU A 18 -30.90 -37.91 2.24
CA LEU A 18 -30.02 -37.44 1.17
C LEU A 18 -30.36 -35.96 0.87
N PRO A 19 -29.36 -35.06 0.83
CA PRO A 19 -29.63 -33.67 0.45
C PRO A 19 -30.26 -33.65 -0.94
N SER A 20 -31.48 -33.14 -0.98
CA SER A 20 -32.28 -33.08 -2.19
C SER A 20 -31.58 -32.25 -3.28
N PRO A 21 -31.41 -32.75 -4.51
CA PRO A 21 -30.89 -31.94 -5.63
C PRO A 21 -31.79 -30.76 -6.01
N ALA A 22 -32.97 -30.63 -5.40
CA ALA A 22 -33.94 -29.58 -5.68
C ALA A 22 -33.45 -28.16 -5.28
N GLN A 23 -32.58 -28.04 -4.29
CA GLN A 23 -32.10 -26.74 -3.85
C GLN A 23 -31.10 -26.13 -4.85
N ASN A 24 -30.30 -26.95 -5.55
CA ASN A 24 -29.41 -26.51 -6.62
C ASN A 24 -30.17 -26.14 -7.90
N SER A 25 -31.30 -26.83 -8.22
CA SER A 25 -32.10 -26.53 -9.40
C SER A 25 -32.82 -25.18 -9.33
N THR A 26 -33.31 -24.78 -8.14
CA THR A 26 -33.98 -23.50 -7.94
C THR A 26 -32.97 -22.34 -8.03
N HIS A 27 -31.79 -22.47 -7.45
CA HIS A 27 -30.74 -21.46 -7.53
C HIS A 27 -30.26 -21.25 -8.98
N ASN A 28 -29.96 -22.32 -9.69
CA ASN A 28 -29.54 -22.26 -11.11
C ASN A 28 -30.61 -21.64 -12.01
N PHE A 29 -31.88 -21.96 -11.76
CA PHE A 29 -33.00 -21.35 -12.47
C PHE A 29 -33.07 -19.84 -12.21
N GLU A 30 -32.96 -19.39 -10.95
CA GLU A 30 -32.98 -17.95 -10.63
C GLU A 30 -31.77 -17.22 -11.24
N VAL A 31 -30.59 -17.82 -11.28
CA VAL A 31 -29.42 -17.25 -11.96
C VAL A 31 -29.69 -17.08 -13.44
N ALA A 32 -30.13 -18.13 -14.13
CA ALA A 32 -30.44 -18.08 -15.57
C ALA A 32 -31.52 -17.05 -15.91
N LYS A 33 -32.63 -17.04 -15.16
CA LYS A 33 -33.72 -16.08 -15.30
C LYS A 33 -33.25 -14.62 -15.15
N ASN A 34 -32.44 -14.32 -14.14
CA ASN A 34 -31.96 -12.96 -13.93
C ASN A 34 -30.94 -12.52 -14.99
N LEU A 35 -30.11 -13.42 -15.50
CA LEU A 35 -29.23 -13.13 -16.64
C LEU A 35 -30.03 -12.83 -17.92
N ASP A 36 -31.12 -13.59 -18.19
CA ASP A 36 -32.02 -13.32 -19.33
C ASP A 36 -32.71 -11.96 -19.20
N ILE A 37 -33.16 -11.60 -17.98
CA ILE A 37 -33.75 -10.28 -17.71
C ILE A 37 -32.71 -9.18 -17.94
N PHE A 38 -31.49 -9.33 -17.43
CA PHE A 38 -30.41 -8.35 -17.61
C PHE A 38 -30.08 -8.14 -19.10
N ASN A 39 -29.96 -9.22 -19.86
CA ASN A 39 -29.70 -9.16 -21.30
C ASN A 39 -30.85 -8.45 -22.06
N ALA A 40 -32.10 -8.78 -21.74
CA ALA A 40 -33.26 -8.13 -22.35
C ALA A 40 -33.32 -6.62 -22.00
N LEU A 41 -33.09 -6.27 -20.74
CA LEU A 41 -33.05 -4.89 -20.26
C LEU A 41 -31.98 -4.07 -21.00
N TYR A 42 -30.78 -4.60 -21.09
CA TYR A 42 -29.68 -3.88 -21.74
C TYR A 42 -29.97 -3.64 -23.24
N ARG A 43 -30.55 -4.64 -23.92
CA ARG A 43 -30.97 -4.49 -25.31
C ARG A 43 -32.06 -3.44 -25.51
N GLU A 44 -33.05 -3.34 -24.60
CA GLU A 44 -34.07 -2.28 -24.64
C GLU A 44 -33.45 -0.89 -24.41
N LEU A 45 -32.47 -0.78 -23.48
CA LEU A 45 -31.73 0.46 -23.26
C LEU A 45 -30.95 0.89 -24.51
N ASP A 46 -30.21 -0.01 -25.12
CA ASP A 46 -29.39 0.28 -26.31
C ASP A 46 -30.24 0.72 -27.51
N LEU A 47 -31.46 0.13 -27.67
CA LEU A 47 -32.35 0.44 -28.77
C LEU A 47 -33.20 1.69 -28.58
N TYR A 48 -33.61 2.01 -27.35
CA TYR A 48 -34.69 2.98 -27.11
C TYR A 48 -34.31 4.14 -26.18
N TYR A 49 -33.13 4.11 -25.55
CA TYR A 49 -32.71 5.24 -24.74
C TYR A 49 -32.52 6.48 -25.60
N VAL A 50 -32.88 7.66 -25.03
CA VAL A 50 -32.91 8.93 -25.80
C VAL A 50 -31.57 9.34 -26.38
N ASP A 51 -30.47 9.02 -25.70
CA ASP A 51 -29.11 9.33 -26.13
C ASP A 51 -28.35 8.07 -26.52
N THR A 52 -27.28 8.20 -27.32
CA THR A 52 -26.39 7.10 -27.66
C THR A 52 -25.62 6.65 -26.42
N LEU A 53 -25.71 5.35 -26.14
CA LEU A 53 -24.99 4.73 -25.02
C LEU A 53 -23.63 4.17 -25.45
N ASP A 54 -22.64 4.36 -24.60
CA ASP A 54 -21.38 3.64 -24.70
C ASP A 54 -21.56 2.25 -24.03
N ALA A 55 -21.69 1.22 -24.85
CA ALA A 55 -21.96 -0.14 -24.40
C ALA A 55 -20.87 -0.66 -23.45
N LYS A 56 -19.59 -0.39 -23.78
CA LYS A 56 -18.45 -0.83 -22.96
C LYS A 56 -18.50 -0.17 -21.58
N LYS A 57 -18.50 1.16 -21.55
CA LYS A 57 -18.50 1.95 -20.31
C LYS A 57 -19.68 1.58 -19.41
N ASN A 58 -20.88 1.40 -19.97
CA ASN A 58 -22.07 1.05 -19.17
C ASN A 58 -21.97 -0.35 -18.56
N ILE A 59 -21.50 -1.33 -19.31
CA ILE A 59 -21.34 -2.71 -18.79
C ILE A 59 -20.20 -2.75 -17.76
N ASP A 60 -19.06 -2.12 -18.02
CA ASP A 60 -17.94 -2.07 -17.09
C ASP A 60 -18.36 -1.43 -15.75
N ASN A 61 -19.11 -0.32 -15.79
CA ASN A 61 -19.66 0.30 -14.59
C ASN A 61 -20.63 -0.61 -13.82
N ALA A 62 -21.50 -1.34 -14.55
CA ALA A 62 -22.44 -2.28 -13.92
C ALA A 62 -21.71 -3.44 -13.23
N LEU A 63 -20.66 -3.98 -13.88
CA LEU A 63 -19.83 -5.04 -13.32
C LEU A 63 -19.07 -4.53 -12.10
N ALA A 64 -18.43 -3.36 -12.19
CA ALA A 64 -17.72 -2.74 -11.07
C ALA A 64 -18.64 -2.55 -9.85
N TYR A 65 -19.82 -1.96 -10.04
CA TYR A 65 -20.79 -1.77 -8.96
C TYR A 65 -21.26 -3.09 -8.34
N MET A 66 -21.54 -4.11 -9.17
CA MET A 66 -21.95 -5.44 -8.68
C MET A 66 -20.87 -6.08 -7.79
N LEU A 67 -19.59 -5.93 -8.16
CA LEU A 67 -18.48 -6.50 -7.44
C LEU A 67 -18.16 -5.72 -6.15
N GLU A 68 -18.25 -4.38 -6.19
CA GLU A 68 -18.08 -3.50 -5.03
C GLU A 68 -19.07 -3.85 -3.90
N MET A 69 -20.28 -4.30 -4.23
CA MET A 69 -21.28 -4.76 -3.26
C MET A 69 -20.88 -6.06 -2.51
N LEU A 70 -19.83 -6.75 -2.94
CA LEU A 70 -19.32 -7.96 -2.30
C LEU A 70 -18.19 -7.61 -1.32
N ASP A 71 -17.11 -7.05 -1.82
CA ASP A 71 -15.94 -6.58 -1.08
C ASP A 71 -15.07 -5.68 -1.98
N PRO A 72 -14.16 -4.84 -1.43
CA PRO A 72 -13.35 -3.92 -2.23
C PRO A 72 -12.15 -4.58 -2.95
N TYR A 73 -12.01 -5.90 -2.90
CA TYR A 73 -10.88 -6.64 -3.46
C TYR A 73 -11.26 -7.51 -4.65
N THR A 74 -12.57 -7.70 -4.85
CA THR A 74 -13.11 -8.43 -6.00
C THR A 74 -13.32 -7.44 -7.14
N GLU A 75 -12.49 -7.56 -8.20
CA GLU A 75 -12.35 -6.56 -9.25
C GLU A 75 -12.39 -7.21 -10.64
N TYR A 76 -12.99 -6.50 -11.59
CA TYR A 76 -13.01 -6.84 -13.00
C TYR A 76 -11.97 -6.03 -13.77
N TYR A 77 -11.21 -6.70 -14.60
CA TYR A 77 -10.19 -6.10 -15.47
C TYR A 77 -10.55 -6.41 -16.93
N PRO A 78 -10.92 -5.41 -17.74
CA PRO A 78 -11.06 -5.59 -19.18
C PRO A 78 -9.71 -5.92 -19.84
N GLU A 79 -9.71 -6.38 -21.12
CA GLU A 79 -8.49 -6.80 -21.83
C GLU A 79 -7.38 -5.75 -21.76
N GLU A 80 -7.73 -4.47 -21.89
CA GLU A 80 -6.78 -3.36 -21.92
C GLU A 80 -6.04 -3.15 -20.57
N GLU A 81 -6.67 -3.55 -19.46
CA GLU A 81 -6.14 -3.34 -18.10
C GLU A 81 -5.47 -4.58 -17.50
N THR A 82 -5.47 -5.72 -18.22
CA THR A 82 -4.91 -6.98 -17.70
C THR A 82 -3.41 -6.91 -17.45
N SER A 83 -2.68 -6.06 -18.18
CA SER A 83 -1.26 -5.79 -17.95
C SER A 83 -0.97 -5.19 -16.59
N SER A 84 -1.86 -4.34 -16.07
CA SER A 84 -1.73 -3.71 -14.76
C SER A 84 -1.74 -4.75 -13.62
N LEU A 85 -2.60 -5.77 -13.73
CA LEU A 85 -2.64 -6.87 -12.76
C LEU A 85 -1.36 -7.72 -12.79
N GLN A 86 -0.76 -7.93 -13.96
CA GLN A 86 0.52 -8.62 -14.09
C GLN A 86 1.66 -7.80 -13.48
N GLU A 87 1.67 -6.48 -13.67
CA GLU A 87 2.63 -5.58 -13.04
C GLU A 87 2.55 -5.64 -11.51
N LEU A 88 1.35 -5.60 -10.94
CA LEU A 88 1.11 -5.72 -9.50
C LEU A 88 1.64 -7.04 -8.89
N THR A 89 1.62 -8.12 -9.67
CA THR A 89 2.03 -9.46 -9.19
C THR A 89 3.51 -9.71 -9.37
N THR A 90 4.06 -9.27 -10.51
CA THR A 90 5.46 -9.54 -10.88
C THR A 90 6.41 -8.40 -10.55
N GLY A 91 5.89 -7.20 -10.33
CA GLY A 91 6.70 -5.97 -10.20
C GLY A 91 7.43 -5.59 -11.49
N LYS A 92 7.05 -6.18 -12.65
CA LYS A 92 7.76 -6.04 -13.93
C LYS A 92 6.88 -5.32 -14.94
N TYR A 93 7.41 -4.29 -15.55
CA TYR A 93 6.87 -3.69 -16.76
C TYR A 93 8.02 -3.33 -17.71
N ALA A 94 7.73 -3.16 -18.99
CA ALA A 94 8.76 -2.74 -19.94
C ALA A 94 8.61 -1.26 -20.27
N GLY A 95 9.69 -0.49 -20.04
CA GLY A 95 9.69 0.95 -20.19
C GLY A 95 11.06 1.58 -19.95
N ILE A 96 11.08 2.83 -19.56
CA ILE A 96 12.32 3.61 -19.32
C ILE A 96 12.70 3.74 -17.84
N GLY A 97 11.85 3.29 -16.92
CA GLY A 97 12.14 3.30 -15.46
C GLY A 97 12.06 4.70 -14.85
N THR A 98 10.91 5.32 -14.97
CA THR A 98 10.59 6.59 -14.31
C THR A 98 9.12 6.68 -13.97
N GLN A 99 8.80 7.40 -12.91
CA GLN A 99 7.46 7.97 -12.72
C GLN A 99 7.33 9.26 -13.51
N ILE A 100 6.13 9.51 -14.00
CA ILE A 100 5.73 10.80 -14.58
C ILE A 100 4.61 11.40 -13.74
N GLY A 101 4.51 12.72 -13.77
CA GLY A 101 3.45 13.48 -13.15
C GLY A 101 2.94 14.54 -14.08
N TYR A 102 1.89 15.24 -13.68
CA TYR A 102 1.37 16.40 -14.41
C TYR A 102 1.83 17.70 -13.76
N SER A 103 2.29 18.65 -14.58
CA SER A 103 2.63 20.00 -14.14
C SER A 103 1.53 20.98 -14.52
N GLU A 104 0.85 21.53 -13.52
CA GLU A 104 -0.16 22.58 -13.74
C GLU A 104 0.43 23.84 -14.37
N ALA A 105 1.66 24.22 -13.98
CA ALA A 105 2.33 25.40 -14.51
C ALA A 105 2.67 25.28 -16.02
N HIS A 106 2.80 24.07 -16.52
CA HIS A 106 3.19 23.80 -17.91
C HIS A 106 2.11 23.09 -18.72
N HIS A 107 1.01 22.68 -18.10
CA HIS A 107 -0.06 21.88 -18.71
C HIS A 107 0.46 20.62 -19.43
N ARG A 108 1.55 19.99 -18.91
CA ARG A 108 2.24 18.86 -19.55
C ARG A 108 2.67 17.82 -18.53
N CYS A 109 2.90 16.60 -19.02
CA CYS A 109 3.60 15.61 -18.23
C CYS A 109 5.06 15.97 -18.02
N ILE A 110 5.55 15.68 -16.83
CA ILE A 110 6.93 15.86 -16.39
C ILE A 110 7.50 14.53 -15.90
N ILE A 111 8.81 14.40 -15.97
CA ILE A 111 9.51 13.36 -15.22
C ILE A 111 9.43 13.73 -13.74
N SER A 112 8.74 12.93 -12.94
CA SER A 112 8.64 13.17 -11.49
C SER A 112 9.75 12.44 -10.74
N LYS A 113 10.04 11.18 -11.11
CA LYS A 113 10.99 10.36 -10.36
C LYS A 113 11.65 9.31 -11.25
N PRO A 114 12.87 9.57 -11.76
CA PRO A 114 13.68 8.52 -12.39
C PRO A 114 14.12 7.50 -11.36
N TYR A 115 14.08 6.20 -11.68
CA TYR A 115 14.53 5.15 -10.77
C TYR A 115 16.02 4.88 -10.89
N ALA A 116 16.69 4.68 -9.76
CA ALA A 116 18.12 4.39 -9.69
C ALA A 116 18.52 3.22 -10.60
N GLY A 117 19.58 3.40 -11.40
CA GLY A 117 20.10 2.35 -12.27
C GLY A 117 19.24 2.00 -13.50
N MET A 118 18.09 2.66 -13.70
CA MET A 118 17.20 2.44 -14.83
C MET A 118 17.54 3.35 -16.02
N PRO A 119 17.06 3.05 -17.25
CA PRO A 119 17.41 3.79 -18.44
C PRO A 119 17.24 5.31 -18.34
N ALA A 120 16.15 5.79 -17.74
CA ALA A 120 15.88 7.21 -17.54
C ALA A 120 16.97 7.89 -16.71
N ALA A 121 17.30 7.33 -15.55
CA ALA A 121 18.34 7.85 -14.65
C ALA A 121 19.74 7.75 -15.28
N GLN A 122 20.06 6.64 -15.95
CA GLN A 122 21.35 6.43 -16.63
C GLN A 122 21.58 7.41 -17.78
N ALA A 123 20.50 7.81 -18.47
CA ALA A 123 20.57 8.81 -19.53
C ALA A 123 20.68 10.25 -19.03
N GLY A 124 20.45 10.50 -17.72
CA GLY A 124 20.51 11.82 -17.12
C GLY A 124 19.20 12.61 -17.19
N LEU A 125 18.05 11.93 -17.30
CA LEU A 125 16.74 12.54 -17.04
C LEU A 125 16.66 12.92 -15.56
N LEU A 126 16.07 14.07 -15.29
CA LEU A 126 15.96 14.66 -13.96
C LEU A 126 14.49 14.92 -13.59
N PRO A 127 14.14 14.91 -12.31
CA PRO A 127 12.87 15.44 -11.85
C PRO A 127 12.64 16.86 -12.39
N GLY A 128 11.42 17.16 -12.86
CA GLY A 128 11.04 18.43 -13.46
C GLY A 128 11.27 18.54 -14.96
N ASP A 129 11.92 17.57 -15.62
CA ASP A 129 12.06 17.55 -17.08
C ASP A 129 10.68 17.43 -17.74
N ILE A 130 10.28 18.41 -18.57
CA ILE A 130 8.98 18.49 -19.23
C ILE A 130 9.01 17.69 -20.52
N ILE A 131 8.08 16.75 -20.69
CA ILE A 131 7.97 15.92 -21.88
C ILE A 131 7.38 16.76 -23.03
N LEU A 132 8.11 16.87 -24.14
CA LEU A 132 7.70 17.59 -25.33
C LEU A 132 7.28 16.67 -26.47
N ALA A 133 8.03 15.58 -26.70
CA ALA A 133 7.73 14.62 -27.75
C ALA A 133 8.27 13.23 -27.37
N ILE A 134 7.61 12.20 -27.87
CA ILE A 134 7.97 10.81 -27.74
C ILE A 134 8.03 10.22 -29.14
N ASP A 135 9.20 9.67 -29.52
CA ASP A 135 9.54 9.31 -30.89
C ASP A 135 9.32 10.53 -31.82
N SER A 136 8.53 10.46 -32.86
CA SER A 136 8.22 11.56 -33.76
C SER A 136 6.91 12.29 -33.41
N GLU A 137 6.26 11.93 -32.31
CA GLU A 137 4.96 12.48 -31.93
C GLU A 137 5.10 13.55 -30.85
N ASP A 138 4.65 14.78 -31.16
CA ASP A 138 4.61 15.87 -30.20
C ASP A 138 3.51 15.68 -29.17
N ILE A 139 3.88 15.74 -27.90
CA ILE A 139 2.94 15.71 -26.76
C ILE A 139 2.42 17.13 -26.53
N GLN A 140 1.17 17.39 -26.90
CA GLN A 140 0.57 18.72 -26.76
C GLN A 140 0.23 19.04 -25.29
N PRO A 141 0.21 20.33 -24.88
CA PRO A 141 -0.29 20.73 -23.59
C PRO A 141 -1.76 20.33 -23.42
N LEU A 142 -2.16 19.92 -22.21
CA LEU A 142 -3.55 19.63 -21.91
C LEU A 142 -4.36 20.92 -21.78
N GLU A 143 -5.34 21.12 -22.64
CA GLU A 143 -6.29 22.22 -22.54
C GLU A 143 -7.40 21.92 -21.54
N ASN A 144 -7.84 22.91 -20.76
CA ASN A 144 -8.93 22.79 -19.77
C ASN A 144 -8.76 21.57 -18.86
N PRO A 145 -7.72 21.51 -18.00
CA PRO A 145 -7.43 20.36 -17.16
C PRO A 145 -8.53 20.16 -16.11
N THR A 146 -9.05 18.94 -16.04
CA THR A 146 -9.85 18.43 -14.93
C THR A 146 -9.13 17.21 -14.37
N GLU A 147 -9.44 16.76 -13.16
CA GLU A 147 -8.81 15.57 -12.55
C GLU A 147 -8.89 14.34 -13.47
N GLU A 148 -10.06 14.06 -14.04
CA GLU A 148 -10.28 12.95 -14.99
C GLU A 148 -9.39 13.12 -16.24
N ARG A 149 -9.37 14.32 -16.85
CA ARG A 149 -8.56 14.57 -18.05
C ARG A 149 -7.06 14.54 -17.79
N ILE A 150 -6.62 14.95 -16.59
CA ILE A 150 -5.22 14.85 -16.17
C ILE A 150 -4.82 13.38 -16.04
N ALA A 151 -5.67 12.55 -15.44
CA ALA A 151 -5.44 11.12 -15.29
C ALA A 151 -5.31 10.45 -16.66
N ASP A 152 -6.27 10.64 -17.56
CA ASP A 152 -6.27 10.10 -18.93
C ASP A 152 -5.03 10.54 -19.72
N TYR A 153 -4.71 11.83 -19.65
CA TYR A 153 -3.55 12.40 -20.34
C TYR A 153 -2.23 11.79 -19.82
N THR A 154 -2.10 11.65 -18.52
CA THR A 154 -0.90 11.08 -17.90
C THR A 154 -0.77 9.60 -18.26
N GLU A 155 -1.87 8.85 -18.27
CA GLU A 155 -1.88 7.45 -18.68
C GLU A 155 -1.50 7.28 -20.15
N GLN A 156 -2.05 8.08 -21.05
CA GLN A 156 -1.68 8.07 -22.48
C GLN A 156 -0.18 8.33 -22.68
N VAL A 157 0.39 9.32 -21.99
CA VAL A 157 1.83 9.61 -22.07
C VAL A 157 2.65 8.47 -21.47
N SER A 158 2.22 7.90 -20.34
CA SER A 158 2.84 6.74 -19.71
C SER A 158 2.84 5.53 -20.65
N GLY A 159 1.72 5.25 -21.32
CA GLY A 159 1.58 4.18 -22.30
C GLY A 159 2.57 4.31 -23.47
N LYS A 160 2.85 5.54 -23.94
CA LYS A 160 3.86 5.80 -24.99
C LYS A 160 5.29 5.57 -24.51
N LEU A 161 5.60 5.84 -23.23
CA LEU A 161 6.92 5.57 -22.63
C LEU A 161 7.16 4.08 -22.40
N ARG A 162 6.10 3.31 -22.16
CA ARG A 162 6.11 1.84 -22.09
C ARG A 162 6.21 1.23 -23.48
N GLY A 163 6.41 -0.06 -23.55
CA GLY A 163 6.45 -0.83 -24.80
C GLY A 163 7.43 -1.99 -24.71
N GLU A 164 7.65 -2.68 -25.82
CA GLU A 164 8.48 -3.89 -25.86
C GLU A 164 9.92 -3.63 -25.42
N ALA A 165 10.46 -4.50 -24.56
CA ALA A 165 11.84 -4.39 -24.08
C ALA A 165 12.83 -4.58 -25.24
N GLY A 166 13.90 -3.79 -25.24
CA GLY A 166 14.91 -3.78 -26.31
C GLY A 166 14.65 -2.75 -27.42
N ILE A 167 13.42 -2.23 -27.51
CA ILE A 167 13.08 -1.18 -28.50
C ILE A 167 13.56 0.18 -28.01
N THR A 168 14.19 0.93 -28.93
CA THR A 168 14.67 2.28 -28.66
C THR A 168 13.54 3.28 -28.75
N LEU A 169 13.47 4.18 -27.79
CA LEU A 169 12.59 5.33 -27.69
C LEU A 169 13.42 6.61 -27.83
N GLU A 170 12.93 7.58 -28.61
CA GLU A 170 13.47 8.94 -28.62
C GLU A 170 12.57 9.86 -27.78
N LEU A 171 13.12 10.43 -26.70
CA LEU A 171 12.40 11.31 -25.78
C LEU A 171 12.96 12.73 -25.86
N LYS A 172 12.13 13.69 -26.25
CA LYS A 172 12.45 15.10 -26.27
C LYS A 172 11.85 15.78 -25.05
N ILE A 173 12.70 16.43 -24.26
CA ILE A 173 12.28 17.13 -23.05
C ILE A 173 12.74 18.58 -23.06
N ARG A 174 12.09 19.42 -22.28
CA ARG A 174 12.58 20.74 -21.89
C ARG A 174 12.92 20.75 -20.42
N ARG A 175 14.14 21.14 -20.07
CA ARG A 175 14.58 21.34 -18.69
C ARG A 175 14.36 22.80 -18.30
N PRO A 176 13.33 23.11 -17.47
CA PRO A 176 12.90 24.52 -17.25
C PRO A 176 14.01 25.37 -16.65
N GLU A 177 14.69 24.88 -15.64
CA GLU A 177 15.72 25.64 -14.91
C GLU A 177 16.93 26.04 -15.76
N GLN A 178 17.18 25.32 -16.84
CA GLN A 178 18.24 25.66 -17.81
C GLN A 178 17.67 26.31 -19.07
N ASN A 179 16.36 26.35 -19.24
CA ASN A 179 15.63 26.75 -20.43
C ASN A 179 16.19 26.10 -21.73
N LYS A 180 16.54 24.80 -21.63
CA LYS A 180 17.14 24.02 -22.73
C LYS A 180 16.26 22.84 -23.10
N VAL A 181 16.31 22.50 -24.38
CA VAL A 181 15.69 21.29 -24.93
C VAL A 181 16.77 20.23 -25.11
N PHE A 182 16.47 19.02 -24.70
CA PHE A 182 17.34 17.84 -24.83
C PHE A 182 16.57 16.74 -25.55
N THR A 183 17.30 15.91 -26.26
CA THR A 183 16.78 14.69 -26.88
C THR A 183 17.59 13.51 -26.39
N PHE A 184 16.91 12.52 -25.83
CA PHE A 184 17.50 11.30 -25.30
C PHE A 184 17.07 10.10 -26.13
N LYS A 185 18.01 9.20 -26.41
CA LYS A 185 17.72 7.89 -26.98
C LYS A 185 17.80 6.86 -25.86
N LEU A 186 16.66 6.25 -25.54
CA LEU A 186 16.49 5.34 -24.42
C LEU A 186 16.11 3.96 -24.94
N VAL A 187 16.72 2.92 -24.42
CA VAL A 187 16.30 1.54 -24.71
C VAL A 187 15.34 1.09 -23.62
N ARG A 188 14.10 0.76 -24.00
CA ARG A 188 13.14 0.19 -23.06
C ARG A 188 13.68 -1.11 -22.49
N ARG A 189 13.56 -1.32 -21.19
CA ARG A 189 13.97 -2.53 -20.49
C ARG A 189 12.83 -3.06 -19.65
N ASN A 190 12.89 -4.33 -19.29
CA ASN A 190 12.09 -4.83 -18.19
C ASN A 190 12.54 -4.12 -16.91
N ILE A 191 11.67 -3.32 -16.36
CA ILE A 191 11.87 -2.61 -15.11
C ILE A 191 11.42 -3.54 -14.00
N LEU A 192 12.32 -3.84 -13.09
CA LEU A 192 12.02 -4.60 -11.88
C LEU A 192 12.10 -3.64 -10.70
N MET A 193 10.97 -3.39 -10.08
CA MET A 193 10.94 -2.63 -8.83
C MET A 193 11.41 -3.56 -7.69
N PRO A 194 12.48 -3.21 -6.96
CA PRO A 194 12.92 -4.06 -5.86
C PRO A 194 11.88 -4.10 -4.73
N SER A 195 11.72 -5.25 -4.11
CA SER A 195 10.88 -5.40 -2.91
C SER A 195 11.57 -4.80 -1.68
N VAL A 196 12.90 -4.97 -1.60
CA VAL A 196 13.73 -4.38 -0.55
C VAL A 196 14.21 -3.02 -1.03
N SER A 197 13.66 -1.95 -0.45
CA SER A 197 14.03 -0.57 -0.78
C SER A 197 15.33 -0.14 -0.10
N LEU A 198 15.57 -0.62 1.13
CA LEU A 198 16.77 -0.34 1.89
C LEU A 198 17.22 -1.58 2.69
N ALA A 199 18.52 -1.87 2.64
CA ALA A 199 19.19 -2.77 3.57
C ALA A 199 20.45 -2.09 4.12
N ALA A 200 20.49 -1.83 5.43
CA ALA A 200 21.56 -1.06 6.06
C ALA A 200 21.88 -1.54 7.48
N MET A 201 23.11 -1.30 7.94
CA MET A 201 23.46 -1.43 9.34
C MET A 201 22.96 -0.18 10.10
N VAL A 202 22.10 -0.36 11.10
CA VAL A 202 21.61 0.74 11.96
C VAL A 202 22.44 0.92 13.24
N THR A 203 23.21 -0.09 13.59
CA THR A 203 24.29 -0.06 14.59
C THR A 203 25.37 -1.05 14.14
N ASP A 204 26.50 -1.13 14.85
CA ASP A 204 27.60 -2.09 14.55
C ASP A 204 27.14 -3.55 14.55
N SER A 205 25.98 -3.88 15.11
CA SER A 205 25.51 -5.27 15.27
C SER A 205 24.03 -5.50 14.91
N ILE A 206 23.31 -4.47 14.49
CA ILE A 206 21.89 -4.58 14.11
C ILE A 206 21.72 -4.20 12.65
N GLY A 207 21.25 -5.17 11.85
CA GLY A 207 20.85 -4.96 10.47
C GLY A 207 19.38 -4.53 10.38
N TYR A 208 19.06 -3.75 9.36
CA TYR A 208 17.72 -3.29 9.03
C TYR A 208 17.41 -3.60 7.57
N ILE A 209 16.20 -4.10 7.32
CA ILE A 209 15.69 -4.34 5.97
C ILE A 209 14.30 -3.71 5.88
N CYS A 210 14.11 -2.77 4.95
CA CYS A 210 12.80 -2.23 4.58
C CYS A 210 12.22 -3.03 3.41
N LEU A 211 11.03 -3.57 3.60
CA LEU A 211 10.30 -4.34 2.60
C LEU A 211 9.03 -3.61 2.21
N THR A 212 8.94 -3.10 0.99
CA THR A 212 7.82 -2.27 0.52
C THR A 212 6.64 -3.08 0.00
N GLN A 213 6.88 -4.29 -0.55
CA GLN A 213 5.83 -5.14 -1.11
C GLN A 213 6.30 -6.59 -1.25
N PHE A 214 5.35 -7.51 -1.49
CA PHE A 214 5.65 -8.91 -1.80
C PHE A 214 5.36 -9.19 -3.28
N ILE A 215 6.41 -9.20 -4.11
CA ILE A 215 6.37 -9.59 -5.52
C ILE A 215 7.21 -10.85 -5.75
N GLU A 216 7.18 -11.39 -6.96
CA GLU A 216 7.98 -12.55 -7.31
C GLU A 216 9.48 -12.32 -7.03
N GLY A 217 10.08 -13.16 -6.20
CA GLY A 217 11.51 -13.10 -5.84
C GLY A 217 11.84 -12.34 -4.55
N THR A 218 10.86 -11.74 -3.88
CA THR A 218 11.02 -10.98 -2.61
C THR A 218 11.84 -11.75 -1.56
N SER A 219 11.54 -13.01 -1.34
CA SER A 219 12.24 -13.84 -0.37
C SER A 219 13.75 -14.02 -0.68
N ASN A 220 14.11 -14.01 -1.96
CA ASN A 220 15.51 -14.06 -2.38
C ASN A 220 16.22 -12.72 -2.17
N GLU A 221 15.53 -11.59 -2.33
CA GLU A 221 16.07 -10.26 -2.01
C GLU A 221 16.34 -10.14 -0.52
N ILE A 222 15.39 -10.51 0.34
CA ILE A 222 15.57 -10.52 1.81
C ILE A 222 16.72 -11.44 2.19
N ARG A 223 16.81 -12.64 1.59
CA ARG A 223 17.92 -13.56 1.85
C ARG A 223 19.29 -12.95 1.52
N ARG A 224 19.42 -12.30 0.35
CA ARG A 224 20.66 -11.63 -0.05
C ARG A 224 21.00 -10.50 0.91
N ALA A 225 20.05 -9.62 1.20
CA ALA A 225 20.22 -8.54 2.16
C ALA A 225 20.66 -9.05 3.55
N LEU A 226 20.02 -10.10 4.06
CA LEU A 226 20.39 -10.73 5.34
C LEU A 226 21.82 -11.25 5.32
N VAL A 227 22.24 -11.94 4.25
CA VAL A 227 23.62 -12.45 4.12
C VAL A 227 24.63 -11.31 4.09
N GLU A 228 24.36 -10.26 3.32
CA GLU A 228 25.22 -9.08 3.21
C GLU A 228 25.35 -8.34 4.55
N LEU A 229 24.24 -8.12 5.25
CA LEU A 229 24.26 -7.51 6.58
C LEU A 229 25.03 -8.35 7.61
N LYS A 230 24.90 -9.68 7.57
CA LYS A 230 25.70 -10.58 8.43
C LYS A 230 27.20 -10.49 8.13
N GLN A 231 27.58 -10.35 6.87
CA GLN A 231 28.99 -10.13 6.48
C GLN A 231 29.51 -8.78 7.01
N GLN A 232 28.65 -7.77 7.14
CA GLN A 232 28.96 -6.46 7.73
C GLN A 232 28.97 -6.47 9.27
N GLY A 233 28.57 -7.59 9.91
CA GLY A 233 28.61 -7.75 11.36
C GLY A 233 27.25 -7.81 12.05
N ALA A 234 26.14 -7.82 11.31
CA ALA A 234 24.80 -7.93 11.91
C ALA A 234 24.64 -9.24 12.70
N ARG A 235 24.19 -9.11 13.94
CA ARG A 235 23.86 -10.19 14.89
C ARG A 235 22.40 -10.18 15.32
N SER A 236 21.63 -9.22 14.83
CA SER A 236 20.21 -9.04 15.02
C SER A 236 19.62 -8.37 13.80
N LEU A 237 18.33 -8.55 13.55
CA LEU A 237 17.65 -8.01 12.39
C LEU A 237 16.37 -7.28 12.78
N ILE A 238 16.17 -6.10 12.21
CA ILE A 238 14.88 -5.40 12.16
C ILE A 238 14.36 -5.55 10.73
N LEU A 239 13.20 -6.20 10.57
CA LEU A 239 12.48 -6.29 9.30
C LEU A 239 11.30 -5.30 9.34
N ASP A 240 11.35 -4.27 8.53
CA ASP A 240 10.31 -3.25 8.48
C ASP A 240 9.26 -3.59 7.42
N LEU A 241 8.04 -3.82 7.88
CA LEU A 241 6.84 -4.08 7.06
C LEU A 241 5.83 -2.93 7.17
N ARG A 242 6.21 -1.79 7.72
CA ARG A 242 5.34 -0.61 7.74
C ARG A 242 5.06 -0.17 6.31
N ASP A 243 3.83 0.27 6.07
CA ASP A 243 3.33 0.71 4.74
C ASP A 243 3.41 -0.36 3.64
N ASN A 244 3.62 -1.64 4.01
CA ASN A 244 3.65 -2.76 3.08
C ASN A 244 2.23 -3.33 2.85
N PRO A 245 1.61 -3.13 1.67
CA PRO A 245 0.23 -3.56 1.40
C PRO A 245 0.09 -5.08 1.20
N GLY A 246 1.21 -5.82 1.25
CA GLY A 246 1.25 -7.25 0.99
C GLY A 246 1.68 -7.59 -0.43
N GLY A 247 0.98 -8.51 -1.07
CA GLY A 247 1.26 -9.01 -2.40
C GLY A 247 1.19 -10.54 -2.50
N VAL A 248 2.18 -11.16 -3.11
CA VAL A 248 2.22 -12.60 -3.41
C VAL A 248 2.35 -13.43 -2.12
N MET A 249 1.33 -14.22 -1.81
CA MET A 249 1.25 -15.05 -0.60
C MET A 249 2.38 -16.07 -0.51
N GLU A 250 2.76 -16.69 -1.62
CA GLU A 250 3.86 -17.64 -1.68
C GLU A 250 5.20 -17.03 -1.29
N GLU A 251 5.42 -15.75 -1.58
CA GLU A 251 6.63 -15.03 -1.15
C GLU A 251 6.63 -14.76 0.36
N ALA A 252 5.46 -14.49 0.97
CA ALA A 252 5.35 -14.43 2.42
C ALA A 252 5.71 -15.79 3.08
N VAL A 253 5.22 -16.90 2.52
CA VAL A 253 5.56 -18.25 3.00
C VAL A 253 7.07 -18.51 2.90
N LYS A 254 7.71 -18.15 1.80
CA LYS A 254 9.15 -18.28 1.61
C LYS A 254 9.96 -17.34 2.52
N THR A 255 9.43 -16.14 2.81
CA THR A 255 10.05 -15.19 3.75
C THR A 255 10.02 -15.74 5.18
N VAL A 256 8.89 -16.26 5.63
CA VAL A 256 8.80 -16.96 6.93
C VAL A 256 9.76 -18.14 6.98
N ASN A 257 9.94 -18.87 5.87
CA ASN A 257 10.87 -20.00 5.81
C ASN A 257 12.35 -19.61 5.96
N LEU A 258 12.71 -18.33 5.83
CA LEU A 258 14.08 -17.88 6.14
C LEU A 258 14.40 -18.03 7.65
N PHE A 259 13.38 -18.04 8.51
CA PHE A 259 13.51 -17.99 9.97
C PHE A 259 12.88 -19.19 10.71
N ILE A 260 12.05 -19.98 10.04
CA ILE A 260 11.29 -21.11 10.62
C ILE A 260 11.75 -22.43 10.02
N PRO A 261 11.97 -23.48 10.84
CA PRO A 261 12.37 -24.80 10.37
C PRO A 261 11.42 -25.39 9.32
N ARG A 262 11.94 -26.25 8.47
CA ARG A 262 11.20 -26.98 7.44
C ARG A 262 9.99 -27.75 7.99
N GLY A 263 8.90 -27.80 7.20
CA GLY A 263 7.69 -28.58 7.47
C GLY A 263 6.67 -27.89 8.38
N ARG A 264 6.93 -26.66 8.81
CA ARG A 264 6.00 -25.89 9.65
C ARG A 264 4.94 -25.21 8.81
N GLU A 265 3.69 -25.20 9.30
CA GLU A 265 2.59 -24.47 8.67
C GLU A 265 2.83 -22.96 8.77
N VAL A 266 2.62 -22.22 7.69
CA VAL A 266 2.72 -20.77 7.67
C VAL A 266 1.33 -20.14 7.54
N VAL A 267 0.52 -20.67 6.64
CA VAL A 267 -0.83 -20.18 6.37
C VAL A 267 -1.69 -21.33 5.81
N SER A 268 -2.96 -21.35 6.16
CA SER A 268 -3.96 -22.19 5.52
C SER A 268 -5.11 -21.36 4.97
N THR A 269 -5.70 -21.81 3.85
CA THR A 269 -6.83 -21.12 3.19
C THR A 269 -8.08 -21.96 3.31
N ARG A 270 -9.24 -21.30 3.55
CA ARG A 270 -10.55 -21.95 3.62
C ARG A 270 -11.57 -21.09 2.89
N GLY A 271 -12.23 -21.71 1.91
CA GLY A 271 -13.24 -21.08 1.08
C GLY A 271 -14.52 -21.93 0.94
N LYS A 272 -15.43 -21.46 0.08
CA LYS A 272 -16.69 -22.13 -0.24
C LYS A 272 -16.44 -23.46 -0.93
N VAL A 273 -15.46 -23.51 -1.84
CA VAL A 273 -15.05 -24.72 -2.58
C VAL A 273 -13.98 -25.42 -1.74
N LYS A 274 -14.37 -26.48 -1.02
CA LYS A 274 -13.49 -27.17 -0.06
C LYS A 274 -12.25 -27.79 -0.70
N GLU A 275 -12.34 -28.19 -1.95
CA GLU A 275 -11.25 -28.79 -2.74
C GLU A 275 -10.12 -27.80 -3.03
N LEU A 276 -10.40 -26.49 -2.93
CA LEU A 276 -9.41 -25.41 -3.08
C LEU A 276 -8.79 -24.98 -1.75
N ASN A 277 -9.20 -25.58 -0.63
CA ASN A 277 -8.55 -25.32 0.65
C ASN A 277 -7.12 -25.88 0.61
N ALA A 278 -6.17 -25.08 1.09
CA ALA A 278 -4.77 -25.45 1.06
C ALA A 278 -4.07 -25.13 2.39
N VAL A 279 -2.98 -25.84 2.65
CA VAL A 279 -2.06 -25.56 3.76
C VAL A 279 -0.67 -25.36 3.20
N TYR A 280 -0.13 -24.18 3.40
CA TYR A 280 1.20 -23.79 2.95
C TYR A 280 2.20 -23.95 4.09
N LYS A 281 3.28 -24.69 3.83
CA LYS A 281 4.31 -25.00 4.81
C LYS A 281 5.69 -24.54 4.32
N THR A 282 6.59 -24.32 5.26
CA THR A 282 8.01 -24.13 5.00
C THR A 282 8.59 -25.37 4.29
N GLN A 283 9.39 -25.18 3.24
CA GLN A 283 9.83 -26.28 2.35
C GLN A 283 11.30 -26.60 2.43
N ILE A 284 12.14 -25.64 2.85
CA ILE A 284 13.60 -25.76 2.92
C ILE A 284 14.07 -25.46 4.34
N ASP A 285 15.33 -25.77 4.63
CA ASP A 285 15.96 -25.38 5.88
C ASP A 285 16.09 -23.85 5.95
N PRO A 286 15.91 -23.25 7.14
CA PRO A 286 15.93 -21.81 7.30
C PRO A 286 17.31 -21.21 7.03
N GLN A 287 17.35 -19.96 6.58
CA GLN A 287 18.58 -19.21 6.40
C GLN A 287 19.25 -18.87 7.74
N ASP A 288 18.45 -18.46 8.71
CA ASP A 288 18.89 -18.15 10.06
C ASP A 288 17.77 -18.33 11.09
N PRO A 289 17.65 -19.50 11.72
CA PRO A 289 16.60 -19.76 12.68
C PRO A 289 16.80 -19.01 14.01
N ASP A 290 18.01 -18.54 14.31
CA ASP A 290 18.39 -18.07 15.64
C ASP A 290 18.63 -16.56 15.72
N ILE A 291 18.79 -15.85 14.60
CA ILE A 291 19.01 -14.40 14.62
C ILE A 291 17.87 -13.70 15.36
N PRO A 292 18.13 -12.89 16.40
CA PRO A 292 17.09 -12.10 17.05
C PRO A 292 16.40 -11.19 16.04
N LEU A 293 15.07 -11.27 15.99
CA LEU A 293 14.26 -10.64 14.97
C LEU A 293 13.18 -9.77 15.59
N ILE A 294 13.13 -8.52 15.17
CA ILE A 294 12.00 -7.61 15.39
C ILE A 294 11.35 -7.31 14.04
N ILE A 295 10.01 -7.31 14.00
CA ILE A 295 9.25 -6.88 12.84
C ILE A 295 8.50 -5.60 13.20
N LEU A 296 8.65 -4.57 12.37
CA LEU A 296 7.91 -3.32 12.50
C LEU A 296 6.65 -3.38 11.66
N THR A 297 5.53 -2.94 12.22
CA THR A 297 4.23 -2.91 11.55
C THR A 297 3.48 -1.61 11.82
N ASN A 298 2.57 -1.25 10.91
CA ASN A 298 1.59 -0.19 11.11
C ASN A 298 0.24 -0.57 10.46
N GLU A 299 -0.74 0.34 10.51
CA GLU A 299 -2.09 0.14 9.96
C GLU A 299 -2.15 -0.06 8.45
N HIS A 300 -1.05 0.18 7.73
CA HIS A 300 -0.92 -0.07 6.29
C HIS A 300 -0.21 -1.40 5.98
N SER A 301 0.33 -2.08 7.00
CA SER A 301 0.85 -3.45 6.86
C SER A 301 -0.31 -4.41 6.63
N ALA A 302 -0.44 -4.98 5.43
CA ALA A 302 -1.62 -5.76 5.06
C ALA A 302 -1.29 -7.12 4.39
N SER A 303 -2.24 -8.06 4.40
CA SER A 303 -2.22 -9.30 3.60
C SER A 303 -0.94 -10.13 3.80
N ALA A 304 -0.04 -10.27 2.79
CA ALA A 304 1.21 -11.02 2.87
C ALA A 304 2.13 -10.51 4.01
N ALA A 305 2.11 -9.20 4.32
CA ALA A 305 2.82 -8.63 5.47
C ALA A 305 2.23 -9.12 6.79
N GLU A 306 0.90 -9.32 6.86
CA GLU A 306 0.21 -9.88 8.04
C GLU A 306 0.44 -11.38 8.18
N ILE A 307 0.53 -12.12 7.06
CA ILE A 307 0.94 -13.54 7.08
C ILE A 307 2.36 -13.66 7.65
N THR A 308 3.29 -12.82 7.19
CA THR A 308 4.68 -12.85 7.63
C THR A 308 4.82 -12.48 9.10
N SER A 309 4.30 -11.32 9.52
CA SER A 309 4.37 -10.85 10.89
C SER A 309 3.60 -11.76 11.85
N GLY A 310 2.38 -12.15 11.47
CA GLY A 310 1.52 -12.98 12.31
C GLY A 310 2.02 -14.42 12.46
N ALA A 311 2.56 -15.05 11.41
CA ALA A 311 3.14 -16.39 11.52
C ALA A 311 4.39 -16.39 12.39
N LEU A 312 5.28 -15.39 12.24
CA LEU A 312 6.48 -15.26 13.07
C LEU A 312 6.14 -14.91 14.52
N GLN A 313 5.06 -14.15 14.78
CA GLN A 313 4.52 -13.93 16.12
C GLN A 313 3.96 -15.21 16.72
N ASP A 314 3.17 -15.99 15.97
CA ASP A 314 2.55 -17.22 16.43
C ASP A 314 3.57 -18.31 16.77
N TYR A 315 4.75 -18.29 16.13
CA TYR A 315 5.88 -19.15 16.47
C TYR A 315 6.80 -18.57 17.54
N ASP A 316 6.48 -17.42 18.13
CA ASP A 316 7.34 -16.71 19.10
C ASP A 316 8.76 -16.48 18.55
N ARG A 317 8.88 -16.40 17.21
CA ARG A 317 10.16 -16.27 16.50
C ARG A 317 10.60 -14.82 16.33
N ALA A 318 9.65 -13.90 16.24
CA ALA A 318 9.89 -12.47 16.15
C ALA A 318 9.03 -11.70 17.14
N LEU A 319 9.58 -10.60 17.65
CA LEU A 319 8.82 -9.61 18.40
C LEU A 319 8.21 -8.61 17.43
N ILE A 320 6.91 -8.39 17.50
CA ILE A 320 6.22 -7.43 16.64
C ILE A 320 6.12 -6.10 17.39
N MET A 321 6.62 -5.01 16.77
CA MET A 321 6.62 -3.67 17.36
C MET A 321 5.98 -2.65 16.41
N GLY A 322 5.36 -1.62 16.96
CA GLY A 322 4.74 -0.54 16.22
C GLY A 322 3.24 -0.49 16.43
N ARG A 323 2.45 -0.49 15.34
CA ARG A 323 0.99 -0.41 15.40
C ARG A 323 0.34 -1.66 14.82
N ARG A 324 -0.91 -1.85 15.19
CA ARG A 324 -1.75 -2.94 14.67
C ARG A 324 -1.83 -2.86 13.16
N THR A 325 -1.79 -4.02 12.49
CA THR A 325 -1.87 -4.13 11.03
C THR A 325 -3.30 -3.91 10.52
N TYR A 326 -3.44 -3.82 9.21
CA TYR A 326 -4.69 -3.47 8.51
C TYR A 326 -5.85 -4.43 8.78
N GLY A 327 -5.58 -5.73 8.81
CA GLY A 327 -6.62 -6.75 8.99
C GLY A 327 -7.24 -7.27 7.69
N LYS A 328 -6.44 -7.49 6.63
CA LYS A 328 -6.88 -8.14 5.39
C LYS A 328 -6.60 -9.64 5.44
N GLY A 329 -7.61 -10.43 5.82
CA GLY A 329 -7.56 -11.89 5.91
C GLY A 329 -8.20 -12.62 4.74
N LEU A 330 -8.39 -11.97 3.58
CA LEU A 330 -9.02 -12.48 2.37
C LEU A 330 -7.98 -12.84 1.31
N VAL A 331 -8.25 -13.91 0.55
CA VAL A 331 -7.41 -14.38 -0.55
C VAL A 331 -8.13 -14.18 -1.87
N GLN A 332 -7.48 -13.47 -2.80
CA GLN A 332 -7.96 -13.30 -4.15
C GLN A 332 -7.26 -14.27 -5.09
N GLN A 333 -7.99 -14.73 -6.11
CA GLN A 333 -7.48 -15.51 -7.24
C GLN A 333 -7.96 -14.87 -8.53
N SER A 334 -7.06 -14.80 -9.53
CA SER A 334 -7.42 -14.38 -10.88
C SER A 334 -8.11 -15.51 -11.63
N ARG A 335 -9.19 -15.18 -12.34
CA ARG A 335 -9.96 -16.07 -13.20
C ARG A 335 -10.04 -15.45 -14.59
N GLU A 336 -9.68 -16.21 -15.60
CA GLU A 336 -9.85 -15.79 -16.98
C GLU A 336 -11.32 -15.74 -17.35
N LEU A 337 -11.72 -14.68 -18.01
CA LEU A 337 -13.03 -14.46 -18.58
C LEU A 337 -12.93 -14.43 -20.12
N PRO A 338 -14.06 -14.54 -20.86
CA PRO A 338 -14.06 -14.33 -22.30
C PRO A 338 -13.41 -13.00 -22.70
N TYR A 339 -12.90 -12.94 -23.94
CA TYR A 339 -12.25 -11.75 -24.51
C TYR A 339 -11.03 -11.27 -23.70
N LYS A 340 -10.27 -12.20 -23.12
CA LYS A 340 -9.05 -11.97 -22.33
C LYS A 340 -9.23 -11.07 -21.10
N ALA A 341 -10.47 -10.79 -20.69
CA ALA A 341 -10.72 -10.10 -19.44
C ALA A 341 -10.36 -10.99 -18.25
N LEU A 342 -10.12 -10.38 -17.09
CA LEU A 342 -9.80 -11.08 -15.85
C LEU A 342 -10.77 -10.67 -14.73
N LEU A 343 -11.08 -11.63 -13.88
CA LEU A 343 -11.78 -11.42 -12.63
C LEU A 343 -10.82 -11.76 -11.48
N LYS A 344 -10.44 -10.77 -10.69
CA LYS A 344 -9.76 -10.95 -9.41
C LYS A 344 -10.84 -11.18 -8.35
N LEU A 345 -10.98 -12.42 -7.90
CA LEU A 345 -12.09 -12.88 -7.08
C LEU A 345 -11.64 -13.28 -5.69
N THR A 346 -12.28 -12.78 -4.65
CA THR A 346 -12.13 -13.27 -3.28
C THR A 346 -12.72 -14.69 -3.17
N THR A 347 -11.84 -15.68 -2.95
CA THR A 347 -12.21 -17.11 -2.96
C THR A 347 -12.12 -17.78 -1.59
N ALA A 348 -11.33 -17.23 -0.66
CA ALA A 348 -11.07 -17.83 0.64
C ALA A 348 -10.71 -16.80 1.72
N LYS A 349 -10.83 -17.20 2.98
CA LYS A 349 -10.15 -16.57 4.12
C LYS A 349 -8.86 -17.33 4.42
N TYR A 350 -7.84 -16.65 4.94
CA TYR A 350 -6.64 -17.31 5.39
C TYR A 350 -6.51 -17.31 6.92
N TYR A 351 -5.77 -18.30 7.41
CA TYR A 351 -5.54 -18.57 8.83
C TYR A 351 -4.05 -18.80 9.04
N ILE A 352 -3.46 -18.14 10.02
CA ILE A 352 -2.05 -18.25 10.40
C ILE A 352 -1.85 -19.35 11.47
N PRO A 353 -0.63 -19.72 11.88
CA PRO A 353 -0.34 -20.96 12.62
C PRO A 353 -1.15 -21.19 13.89
N SER A 354 -1.50 -20.16 14.64
CA SER A 354 -2.39 -20.28 15.81
C SER A 354 -3.84 -20.67 15.48
N GLY A 355 -4.20 -20.68 14.20
CA GLY A 355 -5.55 -20.91 13.68
C GLY A 355 -6.43 -19.65 13.64
N ARG A 356 -5.88 -18.47 13.96
CA ARG A 356 -6.61 -17.21 13.87
C ARG A 356 -6.65 -16.69 12.45
N CYS A 357 -7.77 -16.01 12.09
CA CYS A 357 -7.89 -15.19 10.90
C CYS A 357 -7.70 -13.73 11.31
N VAL A 358 -6.92 -12.98 10.55
CA VAL A 358 -6.65 -11.55 10.84
C VAL A 358 -7.72 -10.60 10.28
N GLN A 359 -8.73 -11.11 9.54
CA GLN A 359 -9.76 -10.30 8.89
C GLN A 359 -10.48 -9.39 9.88
N ALA A 360 -10.33 -8.07 9.68
CA ALA A 360 -10.90 -7.03 10.55
C ALA A 360 -12.34 -6.65 10.18
N TYR A 361 -12.72 -6.84 8.92
CA TYR A 361 -13.97 -6.34 8.37
C TYR A 361 -14.83 -7.48 7.84
N GLU A 362 -16.14 -7.43 8.14
CA GLU A 362 -17.16 -8.10 7.34
C GLU A 362 -17.75 -7.09 6.37
N PHE A 363 -18.05 -7.54 5.15
CA PHE A 363 -18.68 -6.67 4.14
C PHE A 363 -20.14 -7.07 4.01
N ARG A 364 -21.04 -6.09 4.08
CA ARG A 364 -22.47 -6.25 3.81
C ARG A 364 -22.90 -5.15 2.87
N ASP A 365 -23.39 -5.52 1.70
CA ASP A 365 -23.79 -4.58 0.66
C ASP A 365 -22.69 -3.52 0.37
N GLY A 366 -21.43 -3.98 0.24
CA GLY A 366 -20.26 -3.15 0.01
C GLY A 366 -19.75 -2.36 1.23
N VAL A 367 -20.52 -2.31 2.33
CA VAL A 367 -20.16 -1.54 3.52
C VAL A 367 -19.27 -2.36 4.46
N PRO A 368 -18.06 -1.88 4.79
CA PRO A 368 -17.20 -2.54 5.76
C PRO A 368 -17.75 -2.37 7.19
N LEU A 369 -17.98 -3.47 7.86
CA LEU A 369 -18.35 -3.52 9.26
C LEU A 369 -17.15 -3.99 10.08
N HIS A 370 -16.61 -3.13 10.92
CA HIS A 370 -15.49 -3.48 11.79
C HIS A 370 -15.95 -4.42 12.93
N LEU A 371 -15.23 -5.53 13.09
CA LEU A 371 -15.46 -6.45 14.21
C LEU A 371 -14.77 -5.91 15.46
N PRO A 372 -15.51 -5.54 16.53
CA PRO A 372 -14.89 -5.04 17.74
C PRO A 372 -14.07 -6.12 18.45
N ASP A 373 -12.95 -5.72 19.06
CA ASP A 373 -12.04 -6.63 19.78
C ASP A 373 -12.74 -7.48 20.86
N SER A 374 -13.81 -6.95 21.46
CA SER A 374 -14.62 -7.65 22.47
C SER A 374 -15.31 -8.92 21.94
N LEU A 375 -15.56 -8.98 20.63
CA LEU A 375 -16.16 -10.13 19.95
C LEU A 375 -15.09 -11.05 19.31
N SER A 376 -13.82 -10.67 19.34
CA SER A 376 -12.75 -11.47 18.76
C SER A 376 -12.37 -12.65 19.65
N ARG A 377 -12.16 -13.82 19.03
CA ARG A 377 -11.74 -15.03 19.73
C ARG A 377 -10.26 -14.96 20.12
N GLU A 378 -9.95 -15.44 21.33
CA GLU A 378 -8.57 -15.61 21.79
C GLU A 378 -7.96 -16.91 21.24
N PHE A 379 -6.69 -16.82 20.86
CA PHE A 379 -5.83 -17.90 20.42
C PHE A 379 -4.51 -17.83 21.19
N ARG A 380 -3.62 -18.80 20.99
CA ARG A 380 -2.32 -18.84 21.66
C ARG A 380 -1.20 -19.08 20.68
N THR A 381 -0.07 -18.42 20.91
CA THR A 381 1.20 -18.68 20.22
C THR A 381 1.78 -20.02 20.63
N ALA A 382 2.88 -20.43 20.03
CA ALA A 382 3.59 -21.67 20.37
C ALA A 382 4.06 -21.71 21.84
N ALA A 383 4.49 -20.57 22.40
CA ALA A 383 4.85 -20.42 23.82
C ALA A 383 3.64 -20.20 24.74
N GLY A 384 2.41 -20.15 24.20
CA GLY A 384 1.19 -19.97 24.99
C GLY A 384 0.78 -18.52 25.25
N ARG A 385 1.44 -17.53 24.64
CA ARG A 385 1.05 -16.11 24.74
C ARG A 385 -0.34 -15.89 24.14
N PRO A 386 -1.21 -15.08 24.78
CA PRO A 386 -2.54 -14.79 24.22
C PRO A 386 -2.43 -13.86 23.01
N VAL A 387 -3.08 -14.26 21.90
CA VAL A 387 -3.25 -13.45 20.69
C VAL A 387 -4.70 -13.49 20.24
N ARG A 388 -5.15 -12.48 19.51
CA ARG A 388 -6.55 -12.40 19.08
C ARG A 388 -6.69 -12.54 17.58
N GLY A 389 -7.79 -13.15 17.14
CA GLY A 389 -8.22 -13.16 15.75
C GLY A 389 -9.15 -11.99 15.47
N GLY A 390 -9.24 -11.59 14.20
CA GLY A 390 -9.97 -10.38 13.80
C GLY A 390 -9.20 -9.08 14.11
N GLY A 391 -9.33 -8.07 13.30
CA GLY A 391 -8.72 -6.77 13.53
C GLY A 391 -7.20 -6.68 13.31
N GLY A 392 -6.63 -7.53 12.43
CA GLY A 392 -5.21 -7.52 12.11
C GLY A 392 -4.31 -8.21 13.15
N VAL A 393 -3.00 -8.08 12.96
CA VAL A 393 -1.97 -8.54 13.90
C VAL A 393 -1.72 -7.42 14.90
N LYS A 394 -2.03 -7.67 16.18
CA LYS A 394 -1.71 -6.73 17.26
C LYS A 394 -0.21 -6.87 17.60
N PRO A 395 0.57 -5.77 17.66
CA PRO A 395 1.96 -5.83 18.05
C PRO A 395 2.11 -6.27 19.52
N ASP A 396 3.25 -6.90 19.82
CA ASP A 396 3.65 -7.26 21.19
C ASP A 396 4.06 -6.01 21.99
N VAL A 397 4.61 -5.01 21.30
CA VAL A 397 4.95 -3.70 21.85
C VAL A 397 4.30 -2.62 20.99
N GLU A 398 3.27 -2.00 21.52
CA GLU A 398 2.57 -0.91 20.86
C GLU A 398 3.38 0.39 20.94
N ILE A 399 3.62 1.03 19.78
CA ILE A 399 4.26 2.32 19.66
C ILE A 399 3.27 3.26 18.97
N PRO A 400 2.73 4.26 19.68
CA PRO A 400 1.74 5.15 19.12
C PRO A 400 2.31 5.97 17.94
N ALA A 401 1.44 6.35 17.01
CA ALA A 401 1.83 7.28 15.95
C ALA A 401 2.21 8.65 16.53
N ASP A 402 3.19 9.28 15.91
CA ASP A 402 3.44 10.69 16.19
C ASP A 402 2.23 11.53 15.76
N SER A 403 1.81 12.45 16.63
CA SER A 403 0.79 13.42 16.26
C SER A 403 1.43 14.52 15.41
N LEU A 404 1.46 14.29 14.10
CA LEU A 404 1.96 15.27 13.14
C LEU A 404 0.83 16.22 12.70
N PRO A 405 1.13 17.50 12.47
CA PRO A 405 0.13 18.43 11.96
C PRO A 405 -0.27 18.07 10.53
N ASN A 406 -1.54 18.27 10.19
CA ASN A 406 -2.03 18.01 8.82
C ASN A 406 -1.30 18.86 7.75
N LEU A 407 -0.71 19.99 8.13
CA LEU A 407 0.19 20.78 7.29
C LEU A 407 1.22 19.91 6.57
N LEU A 408 1.84 18.93 7.26
CA LEU A 408 2.85 18.06 6.65
C LEU A 408 2.27 17.17 5.54
N THR A 409 1.05 16.68 5.71
CA THR A 409 0.37 15.91 4.66
C THR A 409 0.12 16.77 3.41
N TYR A 410 -0.35 18.00 3.60
CA TYR A 410 -0.54 18.94 2.49
C TYR A 410 0.78 19.33 1.84
N LEU A 411 1.81 19.55 2.63
CA LEU A 411 3.14 19.88 2.13
C LEU A 411 3.74 18.73 1.31
N ALA A 412 3.69 17.51 1.83
CA ALA A 412 4.19 16.32 1.14
C ALA A 412 3.54 16.08 -0.23
N ASN A 413 2.25 16.42 -0.36
CA ASN A 413 1.48 16.25 -1.59
C ASN A 413 1.44 17.53 -2.45
N SER A 414 2.19 18.58 -2.08
CA SER A 414 2.17 19.84 -2.82
C SER A 414 3.12 19.83 -4.00
N THR A 415 2.64 20.38 -5.14
CA THR A 415 3.51 20.66 -6.30
C THR A 415 4.61 21.65 -5.96
N GLN A 416 4.35 22.57 -5.03
CA GLN A 416 5.30 23.58 -4.58
C GLN A 416 6.54 22.97 -3.91
N LEU A 417 6.38 21.90 -3.09
CA LEU A 417 7.53 21.20 -2.52
C LEU A 417 8.36 20.53 -3.61
N PHE A 418 7.71 19.86 -4.55
CA PHE A 418 8.39 19.25 -5.69
C PHE A 418 9.17 20.27 -6.50
N ASP A 419 8.52 21.38 -6.89
CA ASP A 419 9.13 22.46 -7.69
C ASP A 419 10.30 23.13 -6.94
N TYR A 420 10.18 23.30 -5.62
CA TYR A 420 11.30 23.78 -4.79
C TYR A 420 12.49 22.83 -4.86
N CYS A 421 12.28 21.52 -4.73
CA CYS A 421 13.35 20.52 -4.82
C CYS A 421 14.03 20.52 -6.19
N VAL A 422 13.27 20.66 -7.29
CA VAL A 422 13.80 20.81 -8.65
C VAL A 422 14.67 22.07 -8.77
N ARG A 423 14.17 23.22 -8.28
CA ARG A 423 14.90 24.50 -8.25
C ARG A 423 16.14 24.42 -7.36
N TYR A 424 16.06 23.76 -6.20
CA TYR A 424 17.19 23.56 -5.29
C TYR A 424 18.30 22.78 -6.00
N ARG A 425 17.95 21.67 -6.66
CA ARG A 425 18.91 20.85 -7.42
C ARG A 425 19.59 21.64 -8.55
N ALA A 426 18.87 22.51 -9.24
CA ALA A 426 19.43 23.32 -10.32
C ALA A 426 20.53 24.30 -9.83
N ARG A 427 20.39 24.79 -8.58
CA ARG A 427 21.36 25.70 -7.95
C ARG A 427 22.51 24.98 -7.26
N HIS A 428 22.27 23.74 -6.83
CA HIS A 428 23.24 22.93 -6.07
C HIS A 428 23.51 21.61 -6.83
N PRO A 429 24.48 21.55 -7.74
CA PRO A 429 24.78 20.34 -8.53
C PRO A 429 25.15 19.12 -7.67
N HIS A 430 25.64 19.35 -6.44
CA HIS A 430 26.04 18.33 -5.48
C HIS A 430 25.57 18.71 -4.10
N ILE A 431 25.22 17.71 -3.29
CA ILE A 431 24.93 17.86 -1.86
C ILE A 431 25.77 16.85 -1.05
N ALA A 432 25.82 17.02 0.27
CA ALA A 432 26.44 16.07 1.16
C ALA A 432 25.72 14.70 1.10
N LYS A 433 26.34 13.66 1.67
CA LYS A 433 25.71 12.33 1.77
C LYS A 433 24.39 12.40 2.53
N PRO A 434 23.46 11.47 2.30
CA PRO A 434 22.15 11.47 2.98
C PRO A 434 22.23 11.63 4.49
N THR A 435 23.15 10.93 5.12
CA THR A 435 23.33 10.98 6.59
C THR A 435 23.89 12.31 7.10
N GLU A 436 24.54 13.10 6.27
CA GLU A 436 25.24 14.33 6.63
C GLU A 436 24.52 15.60 6.15
N PHE A 437 23.64 15.47 5.14
CA PHE A 437 22.95 16.61 4.55
C PHE A 437 21.99 17.27 5.54
N ARG A 438 22.11 18.57 5.67
CA ARG A 438 21.18 19.42 6.45
C ARG A 438 21.04 20.78 5.75
N LEU A 439 19.82 21.29 5.71
CA LEU A 439 19.54 22.64 5.26
C LEU A 439 20.15 23.65 6.25
N THR A 440 20.76 24.71 5.73
CA THR A 440 21.13 25.87 6.54
C THR A 440 19.89 26.68 6.97
N ALA A 441 20.05 27.63 7.89
CA ALA A 441 18.95 28.50 8.28
C ALA A 441 18.48 29.39 7.11
N GLU A 442 19.42 29.85 6.26
CA GLU A 442 19.14 30.67 5.08
C GLU A 442 18.39 29.87 4.02
N GLU A 443 18.77 28.62 3.78
CA GLU A 443 18.07 27.74 2.81
C GLU A 443 16.65 27.39 3.27
N TYR A 444 16.45 27.18 4.57
CA TYR A 444 15.09 26.99 5.11
C TYR A 444 14.24 28.26 5.00
N ALA A 445 14.82 29.42 5.21
CA ALA A 445 14.12 30.69 5.01
C ALA A 445 13.78 30.93 3.53
N ASP A 446 14.68 30.54 2.58
CA ASP A 446 14.39 30.57 1.13
C ASP A 446 13.22 29.62 0.78
N PHE A 447 13.18 28.42 1.39
CA PHE A 447 12.05 27.50 1.26
C PHE A 447 10.73 28.12 1.73
N CYS A 448 10.70 28.68 2.95
CA CYS A 448 9.49 29.31 3.50
C CYS A 448 9.01 30.48 2.62
N LEU A 449 9.95 31.31 2.15
CA LEU A 449 9.66 32.41 1.24
C LEU A 449 9.09 31.91 -0.10
N TYR A 450 9.68 30.83 -0.66
CA TYR A 450 9.20 30.20 -1.89
C TYR A 450 7.78 29.68 -1.74
N MET A 451 7.46 28.97 -0.66
CA MET A 451 6.12 28.47 -0.39
C MET A 451 5.09 29.61 -0.32
N LYS A 452 5.44 30.70 0.32
CA LYS A 452 4.60 31.89 0.42
C LYS A 452 4.36 32.57 -0.94
N GLN A 453 5.42 32.75 -1.73
CA GLN A 453 5.35 33.37 -3.06
C GLN A 453 4.51 32.54 -4.06
N ASN A 454 4.47 31.22 -3.87
CA ASN A 454 3.69 30.29 -4.69
C ASN A 454 2.33 29.92 -4.06
N ASN A 455 1.82 30.75 -3.15
CA ASN A 455 0.50 30.65 -2.55
C ASN A 455 0.20 29.27 -1.92
N PHE A 456 1.21 28.63 -1.30
CA PHE A 456 0.96 27.39 -0.57
C PHE A 456 -0.08 27.62 0.51
N SER A 457 -1.11 26.78 0.50
CA SER A 457 -2.18 26.79 1.49
C SER A 457 -2.56 25.37 1.85
N TYR A 458 -3.13 25.19 3.01
CA TYR A 458 -3.63 23.90 3.47
C TYR A 458 -4.95 24.09 4.23
N ASP A 459 -5.76 23.03 4.22
CA ASP A 459 -7.06 23.07 4.85
C ASP A 459 -6.96 22.98 6.38
N ARG A 460 -7.65 23.90 7.05
CA ARG A 460 -7.77 23.96 8.48
C ARG A 460 -9.11 23.37 8.93
N GLN A 461 -9.14 22.05 9.07
CA GLN A 461 -10.34 21.33 9.48
C GLN A 461 -10.98 21.88 10.75
N SER A 462 -10.16 22.33 11.72
CA SER A 462 -10.64 22.93 12.96
C SER A 462 -11.46 24.20 12.74
N LEU A 463 -11.09 25.06 11.77
CA LEU A 463 -11.85 26.27 11.45
C LEU A 463 -13.16 25.91 10.73
N ARG A 464 -13.15 24.94 9.83
CA ARG A 464 -14.40 24.45 9.19
C ARG A 464 -15.38 23.84 10.20
N LEU A 465 -14.88 23.07 11.16
CA LEU A 465 -15.68 22.54 12.25
C LEU A 465 -16.25 23.66 13.14
N LEU A 466 -15.45 24.69 13.41
CA LEU A 466 -15.89 25.87 14.18
C LEU A 466 -17.00 26.64 13.45
N GLU A 467 -16.87 26.85 12.13
CA GLU A 467 -17.95 27.45 11.33
C GLU A 467 -19.22 26.60 11.34
N THR A 468 -19.07 25.28 11.28
CA THR A 468 -20.20 24.37 11.38
C THR A 468 -20.84 24.46 12.76
N LEU A 469 -20.04 24.51 13.83
CA LEU A 469 -20.52 24.70 15.20
C LEU A 469 -21.27 26.04 15.37
N ARG A 470 -20.76 27.14 14.78
CA ARG A 470 -21.47 28.44 14.78
C ARG A 470 -22.85 28.34 14.13
N ARG A 471 -22.94 27.67 12.97
CA ARG A 471 -24.23 27.47 12.28
C ARG A 471 -25.20 26.64 13.12
N MET A 472 -24.70 25.60 13.78
CA MET A 472 -25.54 24.76 14.65
C MET A 472 -26.01 25.55 15.89
N ALA A 473 -25.12 26.28 16.56
CA ALA A 473 -25.47 27.13 17.71
C ALA A 473 -26.51 28.20 17.33
N ALA A 474 -26.42 28.76 16.11
CA ALA A 474 -27.43 29.70 15.61
C ALA A 474 -28.78 29.01 15.35
N PHE A 475 -28.77 27.81 14.77
CA PHE A 475 -29.99 27.02 14.54
C PHE A 475 -30.67 26.61 15.86
N GLU A 476 -29.89 26.29 16.89
CA GLU A 476 -30.39 25.90 18.21
C GLU A 476 -30.75 27.10 19.10
N GLY A 477 -30.49 28.36 18.66
CA GLY A 477 -30.82 29.58 19.36
C GLY A 477 -29.78 30.07 20.37
N TYR A 478 -28.57 29.45 20.43
CA TYR A 478 -27.47 29.79 21.38
C TYR A 478 -26.41 30.70 20.78
N ALA A 479 -26.60 31.24 19.59
CA ALA A 479 -25.57 32.03 18.89
C ALA A 479 -25.07 33.22 19.75
N THR A 480 -25.94 33.94 20.42
CA THR A 480 -25.59 35.11 21.23
C THR A 480 -24.83 34.71 22.52
N GLU A 481 -25.28 33.64 23.16
CA GLU A 481 -24.66 33.15 24.41
C GLU A 481 -23.28 32.58 24.20
N ALA A 482 -23.05 31.88 23.06
CA ALA A 482 -21.79 31.23 22.74
C ALA A 482 -20.82 32.12 21.93
N GLN A 483 -21.20 33.33 21.54
CA GLN A 483 -20.45 34.17 20.61
C GLN A 483 -19.05 34.48 21.09
N ALA A 484 -18.88 34.87 22.36
CA ALA A 484 -17.60 35.29 22.93
C ALA A 484 -16.59 34.11 22.96
N GLU A 485 -17.05 32.91 23.33
CA GLU A 485 -16.23 31.70 23.41
C GLU A 485 -15.83 31.22 22.01
N LEU A 486 -16.75 31.26 21.05
CA LEU A 486 -16.50 30.89 19.67
C LEU A 486 -15.51 31.86 19.00
N ASP A 487 -15.63 33.19 19.25
CA ASP A 487 -14.68 34.19 18.76
C ASP A 487 -13.30 34.03 19.40
N ALA A 488 -13.24 33.74 20.70
CA ALA A 488 -11.99 33.47 21.38
C ALA A 488 -11.31 32.20 20.86
N LEU A 489 -12.08 31.16 20.57
CA LEU A 489 -11.57 29.92 19.97
C LEU A 489 -11.08 30.15 18.54
N GLU A 490 -11.84 30.87 17.72
CA GLU A 490 -11.44 31.23 16.36
C GLU A 490 -10.10 31.96 16.36
N LYS A 491 -9.95 32.97 17.20
CA LYS A 491 -8.69 33.73 17.35
C LYS A 491 -7.51 32.85 17.73
N LYS A 492 -7.71 31.80 18.54
CA LYS A 492 -6.66 30.84 18.91
C LYS A 492 -6.31 29.86 17.79
N LEU A 493 -7.29 29.52 16.94
CA LEU A 493 -7.12 28.61 15.81
C LEU A 493 -6.68 29.35 14.53
N GLN A 494 -6.84 30.68 14.47
CA GLN A 494 -6.36 31.51 13.38
C GLN A 494 -4.83 31.71 13.52
N HIS A 495 -4.09 30.93 12.77
CA HIS A 495 -2.65 31.11 12.56
C HIS A 495 -2.37 31.14 11.06
N ASN A 496 -1.25 31.71 10.67
CA ASN A 496 -0.83 31.77 9.25
C ASN A 496 0.26 30.74 8.95
N ALA A 497 0.57 30.54 7.70
CA ALA A 497 1.60 29.61 7.27
C ALA A 497 2.98 29.97 7.84
N ASP A 498 3.31 31.26 8.01
CA ASP A 498 4.58 31.70 8.59
C ASP A 498 4.73 31.21 10.04
N TYR A 499 3.64 31.34 10.84
CA TYR A 499 3.62 30.83 12.21
C TYR A 499 3.78 29.31 12.26
N ASP A 500 3.09 28.60 11.37
CA ASP A 500 3.14 27.15 11.34
C ASP A 500 4.49 26.64 10.86
N PHE A 501 5.11 27.28 9.87
CA PHE A 501 6.45 26.95 9.40
C PHE A 501 7.51 27.16 10.50
N GLN A 502 7.34 28.16 11.36
CA GLN A 502 8.22 28.37 12.51
C GLN A 502 7.94 27.33 13.62
N ARG A 503 6.67 27.06 13.92
CA ARG A 503 6.27 26.13 14.98
C ARG A 503 6.70 24.69 14.71
N TRP A 504 6.60 24.26 13.48
CA TRP A 504 6.86 22.90 13.02
C TRP A 504 8.14 22.80 12.18
N GLU A 505 9.06 23.74 12.40
CA GLU A 505 10.32 23.80 11.66
C GLU A 505 11.10 22.47 11.65
N PRO A 506 11.29 21.75 12.77
CA PRO A 506 12.06 20.51 12.77
C PRO A 506 11.44 19.42 11.86
N GLU A 507 10.12 19.26 11.93
CA GLU A 507 9.39 18.26 11.13
C GLU A 507 9.36 18.64 9.66
N ILE A 508 9.17 19.93 9.35
CA ILE A 508 9.18 20.45 7.98
C ILE A 508 10.58 20.34 7.39
N ARG A 509 11.63 20.73 8.12
CA ARG A 509 13.03 20.55 7.65
C ARG A 509 13.30 19.11 7.29
N ARG A 510 12.96 18.17 8.18
CA ARG A 510 13.16 16.75 7.94
C ARG A 510 12.47 16.29 6.66
N MET A 511 11.25 16.75 6.40
CA MET A 511 10.51 16.42 5.18
C MET A 511 11.16 17.03 3.92
N VAL A 512 11.53 18.31 3.98
CA VAL A 512 12.15 19.02 2.85
C VAL A 512 13.54 18.44 2.55
N GLU A 513 14.33 18.15 3.56
CA GLU A 513 15.65 17.51 3.45
C GLU A 513 15.52 16.12 2.80
N ALA A 514 14.57 15.30 3.24
CA ALA A 514 14.28 14.00 2.65
C ALA A 514 13.89 14.11 1.16
N ALA A 515 13.01 15.07 0.83
CA ALA A 515 12.58 15.32 -0.56
C ALA A 515 13.73 15.85 -1.45
N ILE A 516 14.61 16.70 -0.91
CA ILE A 516 15.81 17.14 -1.63
C ILE A 516 16.74 15.93 -1.85
N ILE A 517 17.06 15.17 -0.81
CA ILE A 517 17.97 14.01 -0.88
C ILE A 517 17.48 13.00 -1.93
N GLU A 518 16.17 12.74 -2.00
CA GLU A 518 15.58 11.85 -3.01
C GLU A 518 15.93 12.26 -4.44
N ASN A 519 15.97 13.55 -4.72
CA ASN A 519 16.36 14.06 -6.04
C ASN A 519 17.81 13.75 -6.43
N TYR A 520 18.72 13.48 -5.49
CA TYR A 520 20.12 13.15 -5.75
C TYR A 520 20.46 11.68 -5.54
N TYR A 521 19.89 11.08 -4.50
CA TYR A 521 20.24 9.74 -4.03
C TYR A 521 19.09 8.74 -4.13
N TYR A 522 17.97 9.15 -4.80
CA TYR A 522 16.77 8.36 -5.01
C TYR A 522 16.11 7.94 -3.67
N ASP A 523 15.19 6.99 -3.72
CA ASP A 523 14.46 6.49 -2.54
C ASP A 523 15.39 6.01 -1.42
N ALA A 524 16.39 5.21 -1.78
CA ALA A 524 17.32 4.65 -0.80
C ALA A 524 18.04 5.73 0.03
N GLY A 525 18.41 6.86 -0.60
CA GLY A 525 19.03 7.97 0.12
C GLY A 525 18.07 8.68 1.07
N SER A 526 16.83 8.90 0.64
CA SER A 526 15.78 9.50 1.48
C SER A 526 15.44 8.58 2.66
N GLU A 527 15.30 7.29 2.43
CA GLU A 527 15.06 6.30 3.49
C GLU A 527 16.24 6.23 4.48
N GLU A 528 17.49 6.20 3.99
CA GLU A 528 18.69 6.22 4.85
C GLU A 528 18.73 7.47 5.74
N TYR A 529 18.35 8.63 5.21
CA TYR A 529 18.24 9.86 5.98
C TYR A 529 17.16 9.77 7.06
N LEU A 530 15.95 9.35 6.69
CA LEU A 530 14.80 9.28 7.58
C LEU A 530 15.01 8.26 8.72
N LEU A 531 15.72 7.17 8.43
CA LEU A 531 16.02 6.10 9.38
C LEU A 531 16.78 6.58 10.62
N GLN A 532 17.63 7.62 10.48
CA GLN A 532 18.43 8.16 11.61
C GLN A 532 17.58 8.72 12.75
N THR A 533 16.40 9.24 12.44
CA THR A 533 15.52 9.92 13.40
C THR A 533 14.19 9.21 13.58
N ASP A 534 14.05 8.00 13.05
CA ASP A 534 12.84 7.19 13.17
C ASP A 534 12.71 6.66 14.61
N LYS A 535 11.74 7.18 15.35
CA LYS A 535 11.50 6.81 16.75
C LYS A 535 11.15 5.34 16.94
N VAL A 536 10.43 4.74 15.98
CA VAL A 536 10.04 3.33 16.06
C VAL A 536 11.27 2.45 15.89
N VAL A 537 12.16 2.81 14.96
CA VAL A 537 13.44 2.11 14.76
C VAL A 537 14.36 2.28 15.97
N GLN A 538 14.45 3.49 16.56
CA GLN A 538 15.23 3.71 17.77
C GLN A 538 14.74 2.86 18.96
N GLN A 539 13.43 2.76 19.17
CA GLN A 539 12.87 1.87 20.19
C GLN A 539 13.11 0.39 19.90
N ALA A 540 13.10 -0.01 18.62
CA ALA A 540 13.46 -1.37 18.23
C ALA A 540 14.94 -1.67 18.50
N ILE A 541 15.84 -0.72 18.26
CA ILE A 541 17.26 -0.82 18.62
C ILE A 541 17.44 -0.99 20.13
N GLU A 542 16.77 -0.16 20.94
CA GLU A 542 16.77 -0.27 22.39
C GLU A 542 16.26 -1.64 22.87
N MET A 543 15.18 -2.14 22.28
CA MET A 543 14.63 -3.47 22.58
C MET A 543 15.64 -4.58 22.22
N MET A 544 16.33 -4.47 21.08
CA MET A 544 17.37 -5.43 20.67
C MET A 544 18.54 -5.47 21.66
N HIS A 545 18.90 -4.36 22.28
CA HIS A 545 19.91 -4.31 23.32
C HIS A 545 19.41 -4.89 24.65
N ASN A 546 18.10 -4.83 24.92
CA ASN A 546 17.49 -5.41 26.12
C ASN A 546 17.06 -6.88 25.88
N ARG A 547 18.04 -7.75 25.67
CA ARG A 547 17.83 -9.19 25.40
C ARG A 547 16.97 -9.90 26.43
N LYS A 548 17.06 -9.52 27.71
CA LYS A 548 16.27 -10.12 28.78
C LYS A 548 14.78 -9.80 28.63
N LEU A 549 14.46 -8.54 28.36
CA LEU A 549 13.07 -8.11 28.14
C LEU A 549 12.50 -8.75 26.87
N MET A 550 13.26 -8.74 25.79
CA MET A 550 12.84 -9.37 24.54
C MET A 550 12.53 -10.87 24.72
N HIS A 551 13.40 -11.61 25.41
CA HIS A 551 13.18 -13.02 25.72
C HIS A 551 11.95 -13.23 26.59
N LYS A 552 11.75 -12.41 27.64
CA LYS A 552 10.57 -12.47 28.52
C LYS A 552 9.27 -12.26 27.72
N LEU A 553 9.25 -11.28 26.81
CA LEU A 553 8.09 -10.99 25.97
C LEU A 553 7.79 -12.14 25.00
N LEU A 554 8.80 -12.84 24.49
CA LEU A 554 8.65 -13.97 23.58
C LEU A 554 8.30 -15.29 24.30
N SER A 555 8.79 -15.50 25.54
CA SER A 555 8.52 -16.73 26.31
C SER A 555 7.13 -16.76 26.96
N GLY A 556 6.45 -15.61 27.05
CA GLY A 556 5.15 -15.52 27.74
C GLY A 556 5.25 -15.69 29.26
N GLU A 557 6.45 -15.52 29.83
CA GLU A 557 6.62 -15.56 31.29
C GLU A 557 5.80 -14.42 31.95
N PRO A 558 4.99 -14.72 32.98
CA PRO A 558 4.21 -13.70 33.66
C PRO A 558 5.14 -12.67 34.33
N ASP A 559 4.65 -11.45 34.53
CA ASP A 559 5.32 -10.48 35.36
C ASP A 559 5.49 -11.01 36.78
N ALA A 560 6.74 -11.08 37.25
CA ALA A 560 7.09 -11.57 38.57
C ALA A 560 6.64 -10.60 39.67
#